data_5875f91a7d5373d083d028033579cf0d
#
_entry.id   5875f91a7d5373d083d028033579cf0d
#
_cell.length_a   1.000
_cell.length_b   1.000
_cell.length_c   1.000
_cell.angle_alpha   90.00
_cell.angle_beta   90.00
_cell.angle_gamma   90.00
#
_symmetry.space_group_name_H-M   'P 1'
#
loop_
_entity.id
_entity.type
_entity.pdbx_description
1 polymer ?
#
loop_
_entity_poly.entity_id
_entity_poly.type
_entity_poly.pdbx_seq_one_letter_code
_entity_poly.pdbx_strand_id
1 'polypeptide(L)'
;ISGGLWSEKQSELNKIIKSEETALMSIKEALVSDSTSVYWIIKSIEKEQENTDLFLKHISKDTVLSEKELNNKMWDLAYFQYLVQDKSVYESQIKNAGKKIIQVDSVSAAISNVYDYLYKHLDNVFMMQKDMLSTKTIEAFTDAGGYMDSKRFSITKSLKLDQSAMFSTSFQNLKFISQLTFHYDTNFFIKRQYEQGLIIIRSAIKSIEDYLGSKK
;
A
#
# COMPACT_ATOMS: atom_id res chain seq x y z
N ILE A 1 -39.24 30.30 -33.00
CA ILE A 1 -38.13 30.71 -32.13
C ILE A 1 -37.86 29.67 -31.00
N SER A 2 -38.83 28.78 -30.65
CA SER A 2 -38.70 27.80 -29.57
C SER A 2 -37.81 26.57 -29.88
N GLY A 3 -37.59 26.22 -31.12
CA GLY A 3 -36.85 25.05 -31.55
C GLY A 3 -35.32 25.17 -31.33
N GLY A 4 -34.74 26.37 -31.47
CA GLY A 4 -33.29 26.60 -31.28
C GLY A 4 -32.83 26.47 -29.84
N LEU A 5 -33.58 27.03 -28.91
CA LEU A 5 -33.26 26.97 -27.47
C LEU A 5 -33.37 25.51 -26.89
N TRP A 6 -34.29 24.70 -27.46
CA TRP A 6 -34.40 23.29 -27.05
C TRP A 6 -33.21 22.47 -27.54
N SER A 7 -32.77 22.70 -28.78
CA SER A 7 -31.61 22.04 -29.40
C SER A 7 -30.32 22.37 -28.69
N GLU A 8 -30.11 23.64 -28.28
CA GLU A 8 -28.94 24.09 -27.51
C GLU A 8 -28.88 23.43 -26.13
N LYS A 9 -29.98 23.42 -25.38
CA LYS A 9 -30.08 22.76 -24.07
C LYS A 9 -29.80 21.26 -24.16
N GLN A 10 -30.29 20.60 -25.20
CA GLN A 10 -30.02 19.18 -25.42
C GLN A 10 -28.55 18.93 -25.73
N SER A 11 -27.92 19.78 -26.54
CA SER A 11 -26.49 19.71 -26.85
C SER A 11 -25.61 19.93 -25.60
N GLU A 12 -25.96 20.88 -24.74
CA GLU A 12 -25.25 21.11 -23.48
C GLU A 12 -25.40 19.94 -22.52
N LEU A 13 -26.60 19.38 -22.38
CA LEU A 13 -26.86 18.20 -21.55
C LEU A 13 -26.03 17.00 -22.01
N ASN A 14 -25.97 16.76 -23.31
CA ASN A 14 -25.19 15.66 -23.89
C ASN A 14 -23.66 15.86 -23.63
N LYS A 15 -23.17 17.10 -23.67
CA LYS A 15 -21.77 17.41 -23.34
C LYS A 15 -21.45 17.13 -21.87
N ILE A 16 -22.37 17.48 -20.96
CA ILE A 16 -22.21 17.24 -19.53
C ILE A 16 -22.18 15.73 -19.24
N ILE A 17 -23.12 14.97 -19.80
CA ILE A 17 -23.20 13.52 -19.66
C ILE A 17 -21.92 12.85 -20.17
N LYS A 18 -21.44 13.22 -21.35
CA LYS A 18 -20.21 12.66 -21.93
C LYS A 18 -18.96 13.02 -21.11
N SER A 19 -18.91 14.23 -20.56
CA SER A 19 -17.82 14.66 -19.66
C SER A 19 -17.82 13.86 -18.36
N GLU A 20 -19.00 13.62 -17.75
CA GLU A 20 -19.15 12.79 -16.56
C GLU A 20 -18.71 11.33 -16.81
N GLU A 21 -19.17 10.73 -17.90
CA GLU A 21 -18.79 9.36 -18.27
C GLU A 21 -17.27 9.22 -18.46
N THR A 22 -16.65 10.16 -19.15
CA THR A 22 -15.20 10.17 -19.38
C THR A 22 -14.44 10.29 -18.07
N ALA A 23 -14.85 11.20 -17.17
CA ALA A 23 -14.25 11.35 -15.86
C ALA A 23 -14.37 10.09 -14.99
N LEU A 24 -15.55 9.48 -14.97
CA LEU A 24 -15.83 8.24 -14.22
C LEU A 24 -15.01 7.06 -14.75
N MET A 25 -14.86 6.93 -16.07
CA MET A 25 -14.02 5.88 -16.66
C MET A 25 -12.56 6.05 -16.26
N SER A 26 -12.02 7.25 -16.36
CA SER A 26 -10.62 7.53 -15.97
C SER A 26 -10.38 7.29 -14.48
N ILE A 27 -11.32 7.68 -13.61
CA ILE A 27 -11.23 7.38 -12.16
C ILE A 27 -11.29 5.89 -11.92
N LYS A 28 -12.20 5.17 -12.59
CA LYS A 28 -12.29 3.72 -12.47
C LYS A 28 -10.97 3.04 -12.83
N GLU A 29 -10.33 3.44 -13.93
CA GLU A 29 -9.03 2.91 -14.35
C GLU A 29 -7.94 3.16 -13.29
N ALA A 30 -7.88 4.36 -12.73
CA ALA A 30 -6.95 4.68 -11.64
C ALA A 30 -7.22 3.81 -10.41
N LEU A 31 -8.48 3.68 -9.98
CA LEU A 31 -8.85 2.84 -8.83
C LEU A 31 -8.56 1.36 -9.06
N VAL A 32 -8.70 0.84 -10.28
CA VAL A 32 -8.33 -0.55 -10.63
C VAL A 32 -6.83 -0.75 -10.49
N SER A 33 -6.01 0.20 -10.98
CA SER A 33 -4.55 0.19 -10.80
C SER A 33 -4.18 0.21 -9.32
N ASP A 34 -4.80 1.11 -8.54
CA ASP A 34 -4.54 1.24 -7.10
C ASP A 34 -4.96 -0.03 -6.33
N SER A 35 -6.10 -0.65 -6.70
CA SER A 35 -6.53 -1.90 -6.09
C SER A 35 -5.53 -3.04 -6.30
N THR A 36 -4.91 -3.08 -7.48
CA THR A 36 -3.86 -4.04 -7.80
C THR A 36 -2.60 -3.77 -6.98
N SER A 37 -2.20 -2.52 -6.83
CA SER A 37 -1.07 -2.10 -6.01
C SER A 37 -1.27 -2.46 -4.53
N VAL A 38 -2.46 -2.18 -3.99
CA VAL A 38 -2.82 -2.56 -2.61
C VAL A 38 -2.79 -4.08 -2.41
N TYR A 39 -3.25 -4.86 -3.39
CA TYR A 39 -3.16 -6.32 -3.32
C TYR A 39 -1.71 -6.81 -3.21
N TRP A 40 -0.78 -6.22 -3.98
CA TRP A 40 0.63 -6.59 -3.90
C TRP A 40 1.30 -6.15 -2.59
N ILE A 41 0.88 -5.01 -2.01
CA ILE A 41 1.30 -4.59 -0.67
C ILE A 41 0.88 -5.62 0.37
N ILE A 42 -0.37 -6.09 0.33
CA ILE A 42 -0.86 -7.14 1.23
C ILE A 42 0.00 -8.40 1.09
N LYS A 43 0.35 -8.82 -0.13
CA LYS A 43 1.23 -9.97 -0.37
C LYS A 43 2.64 -9.77 0.18
N SER A 44 3.16 -8.56 0.09
CA SER A 44 4.45 -8.22 0.70
C SER A 44 4.42 -8.34 2.22
N ILE A 45 3.35 -7.85 2.86
CA ILE A 45 3.17 -7.95 4.32
C ILE A 45 3.03 -9.41 4.76
N GLU A 46 2.31 -10.24 4.00
CA GLU A 46 2.21 -11.69 4.26
C GLU A 46 3.60 -12.33 4.25
N LYS A 47 4.44 -12.00 3.28
CA LYS A 47 5.81 -12.48 3.20
C LYS A 47 6.68 -11.99 4.37
N GLU A 48 6.51 -10.75 4.81
CA GLU A 48 7.19 -10.22 6.01
C GLU A 48 6.79 -11.01 7.26
N GLN A 49 5.50 -11.30 7.43
CA GLN A 49 5.01 -12.12 8.55
C GLN A 49 5.63 -13.52 8.54
N GLU A 50 5.65 -14.19 7.39
CA GLU A 50 6.28 -15.50 7.24
C GLU A 50 7.78 -15.45 7.56
N ASN A 51 8.49 -14.44 7.10
CA ASN A 51 9.90 -14.26 7.38
C ASN A 51 10.17 -14.01 8.87
N THR A 52 9.35 -13.18 9.51
CA THR A 52 9.46 -12.88 10.95
C THR A 52 9.18 -14.14 11.79
N ASP A 53 8.16 -14.90 11.43
CA ASP A 53 7.85 -16.20 12.07
C ASP A 53 9.03 -17.18 11.95
N LEU A 54 9.65 -17.27 10.77
CA LEU A 54 10.83 -18.12 10.56
C LEU A 54 12.04 -17.67 11.38
N PHE A 55 12.26 -16.35 11.57
CA PHE A 55 13.27 -15.84 12.49
C PHE A 55 12.99 -16.27 13.94
N LEU A 56 11.76 -16.07 14.41
CA LEU A 56 11.36 -16.46 15.77
C LEU A 56 11.52 -17.96 16.00
N LYS A 57 11.17 -18.80 15.03
CA LYS A 57 11.37 -20.25 15.05
C LYS A 57 12.85 -20.63 15.01
N HIS A 58 13.69 -19.88 14.29
CA HIS A 58 15.13 -20.11 14.32
C HIS A 58 15.74 -19.75 15.68
N ILE A 59 15.30 -18.66 16.31
CA ILE A 59 15.72 -18.25 17.64
C ILE A 59 15.33 -19.29 18.70
N SER A 60 14.10 -19.82 18.61
CA SER A 60 13.61 -20.90 19.51
C SER A 60 14.20 -22.28 19.23
N LYS A 61 14.99 -22.44 18.17
CA LYS A 61 15.57 -23.69 17.67
C LYS A 61 14.56 -24.70 17.12
N ASP A 62 13.35 -24.24 16.81
CA ASP A 62 12.33 -25.09 16.15
C ASP A 62 12.62 -25.26 14.65
N THR A 63 13.44 -24.39 14.08
CA THR A 63 13.94 -24.50 12.70
C THR A 63 15.39 -24.04 12.62
N VAL A 64 16.13 -24.48 11.60
CA VAL A 64 17.51 -24.06 11.35
C VAL A 64 17.57 -23.41 9.98
N LEU A 65 17.89 -22.11 9.96
CA LEU A 65 18.13 -21.33 8.73
C LEU A 65 19.63 -21.18 8.49
N SER A 66 20.05 -21.27 7.26
CA SER A 66 21.42 -20.94 6.85
C SER A 66 21.67 -19.43 6.94
N GLU A 67 22.92 -19.02 7.06
CA GLU A 67 23.32 -17.60 7.06
C GLU A 67 22.78 -16.84 5.83
N LYS A 68 22.83 -17.46 4.67
CA LYS A 68 22.29 -16.88 3.44
C LYS A 68 20.79 -16.63 3.52
N GLU A 69 20.03 -17.57 4.10
CA GLU A 69 18.59 -17.42 4.29
C GLU A 69 18.29 -16.33 5.31
N LEU A 70 19.02 -16.31 6.43
CA LEU A 70 18.89 -15.27 7.44
C LEU A 70 19.14 -13.87 6.88
N ASN A 71 20.23 -13.70 6.11
CA ASN A 71 20.54 -12.42 5.49
C ASN A 71 19.48 -11.98 4.47
N ASN A 72 19.00 -12.90 3.62
CA ASN A 72 17.95 -12.59 2.65
C ASN A 72 16.63 -12.18 3.33
N LYS A 73 16.24 -12.90 4.38
CA LYS A 73 15.02 -12.62 5.12
C LYS A 73 15.10 -11.30 5.90
N MET A 74 16.29 -10.94 6.43
CA MET A 74 16.50 -9.65 7.07
C MET A 74 16.33 -8.50 6.06
N TRP A 75 16.81 -8.64 4.83
CA TRP A 75 16.57 -7.67 3.78
C TRP A 75 15.09 -7.56 3.41
N ASP A 76 14.35 -8.67 3.39
CA ASP A 76 12.92 -8.66 3.14
C ASP A 76 12.16 -7.88 4.24
N LEU A 77 12.59 -7.97 5.53
CA LEU A 77 12.03 -7.18 6.63
C LEU A 77 12.35 -5.67 6.54
N ALA A 78 13.45 -5.32 5.88
CA ALA A 78 13.83 -3.92 5.64
C ALA A 78 13.10 -3.28 4.46
N TYR A 79 12.52 -4.11 3.58
CA TYR A 79 11.87 -3.66 2.36
C TYR A 79 10.36 -3.56 2.54
N PHE A 80 9.80 -2.42 2.16
CA PHE A 80 8.35 -2.16 2.18
C PHE A 80 7.94 -1.49 0.87
N GLN A 81 6.69 -1.71 0.49
CA GLN A 81 6.11 -1.12 -0.72
C GLN A 81 5.24 0.08 -0.36
N TYR A 82 5.38 1.15 -1.14
CA TYR A 82 4.57 2.35 -1.04
C TYR A 82 3.46 2.34 -2.08
N LEU A 83 2.24 2.71 -1.66
CA LEU A 83 1.13 2.93 -2.58
C LEU A 83 1.29 4.28 -3.27
N VAL A 84 1.67 4.25 -4.54
CA VAL A 84 1.66 5.44 -5.39
C VAL A 84 0.25 5.62 -5.94
N GLN A 85 -0.46 6.63 -5.44
CA GLN A 85 -1.85 6.91 -5.79
C GLN A 85 -1.89 7.90 -6.97
N ASP A 86 -2.70 7.60 -7.99
CA ASP A 86 -2.98 8.59 -9.03
C ASP A 86 -4.19 9.44 -8.66
N LYS A 87 -3.93 10.64 -8.14
CA LYS A 87 -4.94 11.63 -7.76
C LYS A 87 -5.22 12.65 -8.87
N SER A 88 -4.48 12.62 -9.97
CA SER A 88 -4.49 13.67 -11.00
C SER A 88 -5.89 13.90 -11.60
N VAL A 89 -6.58 12.83 -11.94
CA VAL A 89 -7.94 12.90 -12.50
C VAL A 89 -8.95 13.40 -11.46
N TYR A 90 -8.87 12.87 -10.22
CA TYR A 90 -9.76 13.31 -9.15
C TYR A 90 -9.58 14.79 -8.81
N GLU A 91 -8.34 15.24 -8.68
CA GLU A 91 -8.04 16.63 -8.33
C GLU A 91 -8.39 17.60 -9.47
N SER A 92 -8.04 17.27 -10.70
CA SER A 92 -8.28 18.18 -11.83
C SER A 92 -9.74 18.23 -12.27
N GLN A 93 -10.41 17.09 -12.34
CA GLN A 93 -11.74 17.00 -12.96
C GLN A 93 -12.89 17.04 -11.95
N ILE A 94 -12.66 16.66 -10.69
CA ILE A 94 -13.72 16.59 -9.69
C ILE A 94 -13.57 17.65 -8.62
N LYS A 95 -12.43 17.68 -7.95
CA LYS A 95 -12.22 18.56 -6.80
C LYS A 95 -12.09 20.04 -7.20
N ASN A 96 -11.36 20.32 -8.28
CA ASN A 96 -11.02 21.69 -8.72
C ASN A 96 -11.91 22.22 -9.86
N ALA A 97 -12.81 21.41 -10.41
CA ALA A 97 -13.59 21.78 -11.58
C ALA A 97 -14.64 22.89 -11.34
N GLY A 98 -14.87 23.29 -10.08
CA GLY A 98 -15.84 24.35 -9.72
C GLY A 98 -17.30 24.05 -10.05
N LYS A 99 -17.58 22.96 -10.74
CA LYS A 99 -18.91 22.44 -11.09
C LYS A 99 -19.02 20.99 -10.66
N LYS A 100 -20.22 20.60 -10.19
CA LYS A 100 -20.52 19.21 -9.88
C LYS A 100 -20.51 18.39 -11.17
N ILE A 101 -19.42 17.69 -11.47
CA ILE A 101 -19.32 16.83 -12.66
C ILE A 101 -20.12 15.54 -12.45
N ILE A 102 -19.95 14.87 -11.31
CA ILE A 102 -20.67 13.65 -10.98
C ILE A 102 -22.03 14.01 -10.39
N GLN A 103 -23.09 13.65 -11.12
CA GLN A 103 -24.46 14.03 -10.76
C GLN A 103 -25.06 13.16 -9.64
N VAL A 104 -24.61 11.92 -9.51
CA VAL A 104 -25.11 10.97 -8.50
C VAL A 104 -24.30 11.06 -7.22
N ASP A 105 -24.97 11.50 -6.13
CA ASP A 105 -24.34 11.74 -4.85
C ASP A 105 -23.66 10.49 -4.24
N SER A 106 -24.27 9.32 -4.39
CA SER A 106 -23.70 8.07 -3.87
C SER A 106 -22.38 7.69 -4.55
N VAL A 107 -22.25 7.88 -5.87
CA VAL A 107 -21.03 7.64 -6.62
C VAL A 107 -19.97 8.67 -6.24
N SER A 108 -20.36 9.94 -6.18
CA SER A 108 -19.48 11.04 -5.74
C SER A 108 -18.94 10.80 -4.33
N ALA A 109 -19.79 10.39 -3.41
CA ALA A 109 -19.40 10.08 -2.02
C ALA A 109 -18.46 8.87 -1.94
N ALA A 110 -18.71 7.81 -2.73
CA ALA A 110 -17.82 6.64 -2.77
C ALA A 110 -16.41 7.00 -3.26
N ILE A 111 -16.31 7.83 -4.29
CA ILE A 111 -15.04 8.33 -4.84
C ILE A 111 -14.33 9.22 -3.82
N SER A 112 -15.01 10.20 -3.23
CA SER A 112 -14.43 11.09 -2.22
C SER A 112 -13.95 10.31 -0.99
N ASN A 113 -14.66 9.26 -0.58
CA ASN A 113 -14.24 8.40 0.52
C ASN A 113 -12.87 7.75 0.25
N VAL A 114 -12.60 7.34 -0.98
CA VAL A 114 -11.28 6.82 -1.35
C VAL A 114 -10.22 7.92 -1.34
N TYR A 115 -10.42 9.00 -2.10
CA TYR A 115 -9.37 10.00 -2.34
C TYR A 115 -9.13 10.95 -1.16
N ASP A 116 -10.17 11.36 -0.43
CA ASP A 116 -10.06 12.34 0.64
C ASP A 116 -9.80 11.70 2.02
N TYR A 117 -10.21 10.43 2.24
CA TYR A 117 -10.09 9.77 3.54
C TYR A 117 -9.21 8.54 3.53
N LEU A 118 -9.53 7.53 2.68
CA LEU A 118 -8.81 6.26 2.69
C LEU A 118 -7.33 6.44 2.37
N TYR A 119 -6.99 7.18 1.32
CA TYR A 119 -5.59 7.34 0.92
C TYR A 119 -4.76 8.05 1.98
N LYS A 120 -5.30 9.03 2.69
CA LYS A 120 -4.63 9.66 3.84
C LYS A 120 -4.42 8.66 4.99
N HIS A 121 -5.40 7.80 5.22
CA HIS A 121 -5.28 6.75 6.22
C HIS A 121 -4.18 5.75 5.86
N LEU A 122 -4.15 5.28 4.61
CA LEU A 122 -3.11 4.35 4.15
C LEU A 122 -1.71 4.98 4.15
N ASP A 123 -1.58 6.27 3.85
CA ASP A 123 -0.32 7.01 3.99
C ASP A 123 0.17 6.99 5.45
N ASN A 124 -0.72 7.19 6.43
CA ASN A 124 -0.36 7.10 7.85
C ASN A 124 0.04 5.68 8.25
N VAL A 125 -0.67 4.66 7.76
CA VAL A 125 -0.33 3.25 7.98
C VAL A 125 1.04 2.92 7.41
N PHE A 126 1.34 3.41 6.20
CA PHE A 126 2.66 3.27 5.59
C PHE A 126 3.78 3.93 6.42
N MET A 127 3.57 5.15 6.90
CA MET A 127 4.56 5.84 7.74
C MET A 127 4.80 5.07 9.04
N MET A 128 3.75 4.53 9.66
CA MET A 128 3.87 3.66 10.84
C MET A 128 4.68 2.40 10.52
N GLN A 129 4.41 1.73 9.40
CA GLN A 129 5.16 0.54 8.96
C GLN A 129 6.65 0.88 8.76
N LYS A 130 6.92 1.96 8.05
CA LYS A 130 8.29 2.42 7.78
C LYS A 130 9.06 2.72 9.07
N ASP A 131 8.50 3.57 9.93
CA ASP A 131 9.23 4.12 11.06
C ASP A 131 9.26 3.15 12.25
N MET A 132 8.15 2.49 12.56
CA MET A 132 8.05 1.62 13.74
C MET A 132 8.50 0.19 13.49
N LEU A 133 8.31 -0.34 12.29
CA LEU A 133 8.70 -1.70 12.00
C LEU A 133 10.07 -1.77 11.33
N SER A 134 10.19 -1.32 10.08
CA SER A 134 11.41 -1.53 9.31
C SER A 134 12.60 -0.82 9.93
N THR A 135 12.52 0.47 10.20
CA THR A 135 13.63 1.25 10.76
C THR A 135 14.04 0.73 12.14
N LYS A 136 13.08 0.57 13.06
CA LYS A 136 13.39 0.11 14.42
C LYS A 136 13.82 -1.34 14.48
N THR A 137 13.35 -2.21 13.61
CA THR A 137 13.81 -3.60 13.53
C THR A 137 15.27 -3.66 13.08
N ILE A 138 15.65 -2.86 12.08
CA ILE A 138 17.03 -2.77 11.61
C ILE A 138 17.95 -2.14 12.67
N GLU A 139 17.51 -1.06 13.33
CA GLU A 139 18.23 -0.46 14.44
C GLU A 139 18.47 -1.46 15.58
N ALA A 140 17.43 -2.18 16.01
CA ALA A 140 17.54 -3.17 17.06
C ALA A 140 18.48 -4.34 16.68
N PHE A 141 18.47 -4.76 15.41
CA PHE A 141 19.40 -5.76 14.89
C PHE A 141 20.85 -5.26 14.90
N THR A 142 21.07 -4.03 14.43
CA THR A 142 22.41 -3.41 14.41
C THR A 142 22.94 -3.16 15.82
N ASP A 143 22.12 -2.64 16.73
CA ASP A 143 22.45 -2.44 18.14
C ASP A 143 22.83 -3.75 18.84
N ALA A 144 22.23 -4.85 18.40
CA ALA A 144 22.52 -6.19 18.88
C ALA A 144 23.81 -6.79 18.30
N GLY A 145 24.55 -6.04 17.49
CA GLY A 145 25.77 -6.50 16.82
C GLY A 145 25.55 -7.16 15.47
N GLY A 146 24.31 -7.09 14.96
CA GLY A 146 23.97 -7.60 13.64
C GLY A 146 24.52 -6.74 12.51
N TYR A 147 24.77 -7.37 11.37
CA TYR A 147 25.22 -6.70 10.16
C TYR A 147 24.44 -7.23 8.94
N MET A 148 23.96 -6.32 8.11
CA MET A 148 23.30 -6.66 6.85
C MET A 148 24.30 -6.54 5.70
N ASP A 149 24.58 -7.67 5.02
CA ASP A 149 25.45 -7.65 3.83
C ASP A 149 24.73 -6.95 2.67
N SER A 150 25.27 -5.79 2.28
CA SER A 150 24.71 -4.95 1.22
C SER A 150 25.08 -5.42 -0.19
N LYS A 151 25.47 -6.68 -0.42
CA LYS A 151 25.84 -7.21 -1.75
C LYS A 151 24.83 -6.90 -2.86
N ARG A 152 23.57 -6.67 -2.52
CA ARG A 152 22.57 -6.19 -3.49
C ARG A 152 22.79 -4.75 -3.95
N PHE A 153 23.51 -3.92 -3.18
CA PHE A 153 23.69 -2.49 -3.43
C PHE A 153 25.15 -2.03 -3.38
N SER A 154 26.10 -2.94 -3.20
CA SER A 154 27.46 -2.59 -2.84
C SER A 154 28.38 -2.38 -4.04
N ILE A 155 28.88 -1.14 -4.16
CA ILE A 155 30.11 -0.80 -4.89
C ILE A 155 31.35 -1.16 -4.05
N THR A 156 31.22 -1.40 -2.75
CA THR A 156 32.30 -1.74 -1.83
C THR A 156 32.46 -3.25 -1.70
N LYS A 157 33.60 -3.75 -2.16
CA LYS A 157 34.03 -5.13 -1.92
C LYS A 157 34.10 -5.38 -0.41
N SER A 158 33.21 -6.23 0.03
CA SER A 158 33.07 -6.90 1.32
C SER A 158 34.18 -6.78 2.33
N LEU A 159 33.84 -6.20 3.50
CA LEU A 159 34.41 -6.64 4.76
C LEU A 159 34.10 -8.14 4.93
N LYS A 160 35.13 -8.96 5.11
CA LYS A 160 34.96 -10.38 5.50
C LYS A 160 34.57 -10.39 6.99
N LEU A 161 33.28 -10.22 7.27
CA LEU A 161 32.73 -10.35 8.61
C LEU A 161 32.21 -11.77 8.78
N ASP A 162 32.40 -12.34 9.95
CA ASP A 162 31.80 -13.62 10.31
C ASP A 162 30.30 -13.39 10.58
N GLN A 163 29.49 -13.59 9.54
CA GLN A 163 28.05 -13.39 9.61
C GLN A 163 27.37 -14.37 10.59
N SER A 164 27.91 -15.58 10.74
CA SER A 164 27.40 -16.59 11.69
C SER A 164 27.49 -16.10 13.12
N ALA A 165 28.64 -15.59 13.53
CA ALA A 165 28.84 -15.04 14.86
C ALA A 165 27.93 -13.81 15.10
N MET A 166 27.74 -12.95 14.10
CA MET A 166 26.91 -11.77 14.20
C MET A 166 25.43 -12.11 14.38
N PHE A 167 24.90 -13.02 13.57
CA PHE A 167 23.53 -13.48 13.74
C PHE A 167 23.33 -14.19 15.09
N SER A 168 24.27 -15.05 15.51
CA SER A 168 24.20 -15.73 16.79
C SER A 168 24.11 -14.77 17.98
N THR A 169 24.91 -13.70 17.96
CA THR A 169 24.90 -12.65 19.00
C THR A 169 23.59 -11.87 18.98
N SER A 170 23.12 -11.46 17.82
CA SER A 170 21.88 -10.69 17.68
C SER A 170 20.66 -11.49 18.14
N PHE A 171 20.62 -12.78 17.85
CA PHE A 171 19.50 -13.66 18.24
C PHE A 171 19.44 -13.99 19.74
N GLN A 172 20.45 -13.64 20.50
CA GLN A 172 20.44 -13.71 21.97
C GLN A 172 20.04 -12.36 22.60
N ASN A 173 19.93 -11.31 21.83
CA ASN A 173 19.60 -9.97 22.31
C ASN A 173 18.11 -9.81 22.51
N LEU A 174 17.66 -9.64 23.76
CA LEU A 174 16.24 -9.51 24.10
C LEU A 174 15.56 -8.31 23.45
N LYS A 175 16.28 -7.19 23.23
CA LYS A 175 15.73 -6.01 22.54
C LYS A 175 15.37 -6.35 21.09
N PHE A 176 16.26 -7.06 20.39
CA PHE A 176 16.01 -7.48 19.00
C PHE A 176 14.87 -8.50 18.92
N ILE A 177 14.86 -9.50 19.80
CA ILE A 177 13.78 -10.50 19.87
C ILE A 177 12.43 -9.81 20.14
N SER A 178 12.39 -8.90 21.12
CA SER A 178 11.17 -8.14 21.42
C SER A 178 10.70 -7.29 20.23
N GLN A 179 11.63 -6.67 19.49
CA GLN A 179 11.29 -5.91 18.30
C GLN A 179 10.77 -6.80 17.15
N LEU A 180 11.33 -8.00 16.95
CA LEU A 180 10.81 -8.98 15.99
C LEU A 180 9.40 -9.44 16.35
N THR A 181 9.14 -9.72 17.63
CA THR A 181 7.80 -10.09 18.10
C THR A 181 6.81 -8.95 17.87
N PHE A 182 7.18 -7.73 18.20
CA PHE A 182 6.38 -6.55 17.92
C PHE A 182 6.11 -6.35 16.42
N HIS A 183 7.13 -6.58 15.58
CA HIS A 183 7.00 -6.54 14.12
C HIS A 183 5.97 -7.57 13.64
N TYR A 184 6.08 -8.81 14.10
CA TYR A 184 5.15 -9.89 13.76
C TYR A 184 3.69 -9.53 14.10
N ASP A 185 3.45 -9.12 15.33
CA ASP A 185 2.10 -8.79 15.82
C ASP A 185 1.51 -7.56 15.09
N THR A 186 2.33 -6.53 14.87
CA THR A 186 1.87 -5.29 14.24
C THR A 186 1.56 -5.49 12.76
N ASN A 187 2.25 -6.39 12.07
CA ASN A 187 1.95 -6.69 10.67
C ASN A 187 0.53 -7.24 10.45
N PHE A 188 -0.07 -7.93 11.43
CA PHE A 188 -1.48 -8.31 11.36
C PHE A 188 -2.40 -7.10 11.32
N PHE A 189 -2.12 -6.09 12.15
CA PHE A 189 -2.89 -4.84 12.14
C PHE A 189 -2.73 -4.11 10.81
N ILE A 190 -1.50 -3.92 10.32
CA ILE A 190 -1.19 -3.24 9.06
C ILE A 190 -1.87 -3.94 7.89
N LYS A 191 -1.73 -5.26 7.78
CA LYS A 191 -2.38 -6.07 6.75
C LYS A 191 -3.89 -5.81 6.73
N ARG A 192 -4.54 -5.84 7.88
CA ARG A 192 -5.99 -5.60 8.00
C ARG A 192 -6.38 -4.20 7.52
N GLN A 193 -5.56 -3.17 7.74
CA GLN A 193 -5.84 -1.82 7.22
C GLN A 193 -5.83 -1.80 5.67
N TYR A 194 -4.85 -2.44 5.05
CA TYR A 194 -4.79 -2.56 3.59
C TYR A 194 -5.92 -3.43 3.02
N GLU A 195 -6.30 -4.53 3.69
CA GLU A 195 -7.44 -5.38 3.29
C GLU A 195 -8.76 -4.59 3.31
N GLN A 196 -8.99 -3.80 4.35
CA GLN A 196 -10.15 -2.91 4.44
C GLN A 196 -10.10 -1.82 3.36
N GLY A 197 -8.93 -1.25 3.11
CA GLY A 197 -8.72 -0.29 2.03
C GLY A 197 -9.06 -0.87 0.67
N LEU A 198 -8.64 -2.11 0.41
CA LEU A 198 -8.96 -2.82 -0.85
C LEU A 198 -10.47 -3.02 -1.03
N ILE A 199 -11.20 -3.33 0.03
CA ILE A 199 -12.66 -3.46 -0.01
C ILE A 199 -13.32 -2.12 -0.37
N ILE A 200 -12.87 -1.02 0.23
CA ILE A 200 -13.41 0.32 -0.04
C ILE A 200 -13.14 0.73 -1.50
N ILE A 201 -11.92 0.53 -2.01
CA ILE A 201 -11.58 0.83 -3.41
C ILE A 201 -12.47 0.02 -4.37
N ARG A 202 -12.61 -1.29 -4.14
CA ARG A 202 -13.46 -2.16 -4.96
C ARG A 202 -14.93 -1.79 -4.91
N SER A 203 -15.42 -1.33 -3.76
CA SER A 203 -16.79 -0.82 -3.62
C SER A 203 -17.01 0.45 -4.44
N ALA A 204 -16.03 1.37 -4.47
CA ALA A 204 -16.10 2.56 -5.31
C ALA A 204 -16.09 2.21 -6.81
N ILE A 205 -15.22 1.29 -7.23
CA ILE A 205 -15.18 0.77 -8.61
C ILE A 205 -16.56 0.22 -9.01
N LYS A 206 -17.14 -0.64 -8.16
CA LYS A 206 -18.47 -1.22 -8.41
C LYS A 206 -19.54 -0.15 -8.50
N SER A 207 -19.55 0.85 -7.62
CA SER A 207 -20.52 1.96 -7.67
C SER A 207 -20.44 2.73 -9.00
N ILE A 208 -19.24 2.93 -9.55
CA ILE A 208 -19.04 3.55 -10.86
C ILE A 208 -19.59 2.64 -11.97
N GLU A 209 -19.27 1.35 -11.93
CA GLU A 209 -19.71 0.37 -12.94
C GLU A 209 -21.23 0.22 -12.99
N ASP A 210 -21.87 0.10 -11.83
CA ASP A 210 -23.32 -0.01 -11.70
C ASP A 210 -24.00 1.24 -12.28
N TYR A 211 -23.47 2.43 -11.98
CA TYR A 211 -23.99 3.69 -12.50
C TYR A 211 -23.81 3.81 -14.02
N LEU A 212 -22.63 3.52 -14.56
CA LEU A 212 -22.39 3.57 -16.01
C LEU A 212 -23.21 2.50 -16.75
N GLY A 213 -23.44 1.35 -16.13
CA GLY A 213 -24.27 0.29 -16.68
C GLY A 213 -25.76 0.63 -16.73
N SER A 214 -26.26 1.42 -15.77
CA SER A 214 -27.68 1.85 -15.72
C SER A 214 -28.03 2.92 -16.75
N LYS A 215 -27.04 3.54 -17.41
CA LYS A 215 -27.22 4.55 -18.48
C LYS A 215 -27.32 3.96 -19.88
N LYS A 216 -27.05 2.67 -20.04
CA LYS A 216 -27.18 1.94 -21.32
C LYS A 216 -28.57 1.36 -21.47
#